data_72c9f5c18c55a88a9be4464d18ce3bca
#
_entry.id   72c9f5c18c55a88a9be4464d18ce3bca
#
_cell.length_a   1.000
_cell.length_b   1.000
_cell.length_c   1.000
_cell.angle_alpha   90.00
_cell.angle_beta   90.00
_cell.angle_gamma   90.00
#
_symmetry.space_group_name_H-M   'P 1'
#
loop_
_entity.id
_entity.type
_entity.pdbx_description
1 polymer ?
#
loop_
_entity_poly.entity_id
_entity_poly.type
_entity_poly.pdbx_seq_one_letter_code
_entity_poly.pdbx_strand_id
1 'polypeptide(L)'
;MRKYIVMATLLICMVAICMPAQAGGKKKKKIAANAPVSEIVLDQPVLANAGDSTAYLFGTTQSQGLKNYMITELDVDTTYMAAFVQGLMDRVEAEDDDPATRAYNAGQGVGAQIVQFTKSFRNDYYAADPSATISPVIVATAIVEGLLLRSDMSPDSAMVQFRAIMSERQKENLAAQFGGNRQLGEEFLAENKKRDGVIVLPSGLQYRIIERGDGTIPTATQKVKVNYEGRLVDGTVFDSSYKRNEPSTFAVNRVIKGWTEALCKMPVGSKWELYVPYDLAYGEKETGKIKPFSTLIFTIELLEIVE
;
A
#
# COMPACT_ATOMS: atom_id res chain seq x y z
N MET A 1 5.82 -5.18 5.47
CA MET A 1 6.88 -4.19 5.79
C MET A 1 7.48 -3.43 4.59
N ARG A 2 7.08 -3.69 3.34
CA ARG A 2 7.67 -3.01 2.16
C ARG A 2 6.86 -1.81 1.60
N LYS A 3 5.63 -1.57 2.05
CA LYS A 3 4.78 -0.46 1.56
C LYS A 3 4.91 0.87 2.34
N TYR A 4 5.45 0.85 3.54
CA TYR A 4 5.51 2.05 4.42
C TYR A 4 6.88 2.73 4.49
N ILE A 5 7.94 2.15 3.88
CA ILE A 5 9.29 2.75 3.82
C ILE A 5 9.43 3.75 2.66
N VAL A 6 8.47 3.80 1.73
CA VAL A 6 8.53 4.65 0.53
C VAL A 6 8.17 6.12 0.83
N MET A 7 7.52 6.44 1.96
CA MET A 7 7.13 7.82 2.27
C MET A 7 8.25 8.73 2.80
N ALA A 8 9.40 8.19 3.20
CA ALA A 8 10.49 9.01 3.76
C ALA A 8 11.62 9.31 2.76
N THR A 9 11.63 8.72 1.57
CA THR A 9 12.75 8.83 0.62
C THR A 9 12.42 9.52 -0.70
N LEU A 10 11.20 10.01 -0.88
CA LEU A 10 10.78 10.63 -2.16
C LEU A 10 10.94 12.16 -2.20
N LEU A 11 11.58 12.75 -1.18
CA LEU A 11 11.79 14.21 -1.14
C LEU A 11 13.13 14.66 -1.77
N ILE A 12 13.97 13.77 -2.33
CA ILE A 12 15.34 14.10 -2.73
C ILE A 12 15.67 13.78 -4.19
N CYS A 13 14.74 13.56 -5.07
CA CYS A 13 15.08 13.42 -6.50
C CYS A 13 14.03 14.01 -7.41
N MET A 14 13.95 15.33 -7.44
CA MET A 14 13.71 16.10 -8.67
C MET A 14 14.23 17.52 -8.46
N VAL A 15 15.51 17.63 -8.66
CA VAL A 15 16.17 18.91 -8.92
C VAL A 15 15.99 19.24 -10.38
N ALA A 16 15.66 20.52 -10.58
CA ALA A 16 15.72 21.30 -11.79
C ALA A 16 14.55 21.03 -12.76
N ILE A 17 13.89 22.02 -13.18
CA ILE A 17 14.42 23.19 -13.92
C ILE A 17 13.45 24.34 -13.73
N CYS A 18 13.98 25.41 -13.31
CA CYS A 18 13.66 26.82 -13.37
C CYS A 18 12.82 27.26 -14.56
N MET A 19 12.02 28.33 -14.45
CA MET A 19 12.44 29.70 -14.58
C MET A 19 11.32 30.73 -14.74
N PRO A 20 11.62 32.03 -14.76
CA PRO A 20 10.74 33.09 -14.33
C PRO A 20 9.90 33.75 -15.40
N ALA A 21 8.92 34.53 -15.00
CA ALA A 21 8.23 35.45 -15.85
C ALA A 21 8.44 36.90 -15.42
N GLN A 22 8.77 37.79 -16.37
CA GLN A 22 8.24 39.17 -16.44
C GLN A 22 8.00 39.55 -17.90
N ALA A 23 6.86 39.84 -18.17
CA ALA A 23 5.98 40.95 -18.42
C ALA A 23 6.52 41.96 -19.46
N GLY A 24 5.95 41.90 -20.59
CA GLY A 24 6.08 42.85 -21.68
C GLY A 24 5.29 42.34 -22.86
N GLY A 25 4.00 42.04 -22.71
CA GLY A 25 3.30 41.33 -23.74
C GLY A 25 1.91 41.87 -24.00
N LYS A 26 1.56 41.89 -25.25
CA LYS A 26 0.21 42.09 -25.78
C LYS A 26 -0.78 41.28 -24.93
N LYS A 27 -1.85 41.93 -24.46
CA LYS A 27 -2.94 41.24 -23.72
C LYS A 27 -3.52 40.13 -24.61
N LYS A 28 -3.09 38.90 -24.40
CA LYS A 28 -3.71 37.72 -24.99
C LYS A 28 -5.13 37.59 -24.45
N LYS A 29 -6.07 37.32 -25.35
CA LYS A 29 -7.48 37.11 -25.00
C LYS A 29 -7.54 35.82 -24.17
N LYS A 30 -7.88 35.91 -22.87
CA LYS A 30 -8.05 34.72 -22.04
C LYS A 30 -9.22 33.90 -22.59
N ILE A 31 -8.95 32.66 -22.96
CA ILE A 31 -9.95 31.67 -23.32
C ILE A 31 -10.63 31.19 -22.03
N ALA A 32 -11.94 30.92 -22.08
CA ALA A 32 -12.61 30.32 -20.90
C ALA A 32 -11.98 28.97 -20.54
N ALA A 33 -11.81 28.69 -19.24
CA ALA A 33 -11.12 27.49 -18.79
C ALA A 33 -11.72 26.17 -19.32
N ASN A 34 -13.02 26.16 -19.57
CA ASN A 34 -13.81 25.05 -20.12
C ASN A 34 -14.25 25.25 -21.56
N ALA A 35 -13.55 26.11 -22.33
CA ALA A 35 -13.85 26.30 -23.76
C ALA A 35 -13.68 24.97 -24.51
N PRO A 36 -14.54 24.66 -25.48
CA PRO A 36 -14.40 23.47 -26.29
C PRO A 36 -13.07 23.49 -27.06
N VAL A 37 -12.50 22.30 -27.29
CA VAL A 37 -11.19 22.15 -27.97
C VAL A 37 -11.15 22.86 -29.31
N SER A 38 -12.28 22.94 -30.02
CA SER A 38 -12.42 23.66 -31.32
C SER A 38 -12.23 25.17 -31.21
N GLU A 39 -12.33 25.75 -30.02
CA GLU A 39 -12.14 27.20 -29.80
C GLU A 39 -10.73 27.55 -29.32
N ILE A 40 -9.89 26.52 -29.07
CA ILE A 40 -8.49 26.74 -28.69
C ILE A 40 -7.69 27.12 -29.91
N VAL A 41 -7.32 28.40 -29.99
CA VAL A 41 -6.48 28.93 -31.08
C VAL A 41 -5.05 28.98 -30.62
N LEU A 42 -4.15 28.32 -31.36
CA LEU A 42 -2.71 28.38 -31.18
C LEU A 42 -2.08 29.17 -32.33
N ASP A 43 -1.16 30.06 -32.00
CA ASP A 43 -0.33 30.71 -33.00
C ASP A 43 0.55 29.65 -33.68
N GLN A 44 0.53 29.60 -35.00
CA GLN A 44 1.36 28.65 -35.74
C GLN A 44 2.83 29.05 -35.65
N PRO A 45 3.75 28.16 -35.27
CA PRO A 45 5.16 28.50 -35.21
C PRO A 45 5.74 28.71 -36.62
N VAL A 46 6.68 29.65 -36.74
CA VAL A 46 7.45 29.83 -37.96
C VAL A 46 8.61 28.80 -37.93
N LEU A 47 8.59 27.84 -38.84
CA LEU A 47 9.66 26.85 -38.99
C LEU A 47 10.74 27.37 -39.94
N ALA A 48 11.68 28.11 -39.40
CA ALA A 48 12.69 28.83 -40.18
C ALA A 48 13.82 27.95 -40.73
N ASN A 49 14.01 26.77 -40.14
CA ASN A 49 15.11 25.86 -40.49
C ASN A 49 14.75 24.39 -40.25
N ALA A 50 15.65 23.48 -40.67
CA ALA A 50 15.45 22.03 -40.50
C ALA A 50 15.37 21.60 -39.03
N GLY A 51 16.06 22.31 -38.10
CA GLY A 51 15.99 22.07 -36.67
C GLY A 51 14.60 22.34 -36.11
N ASP A 52 13.97 23.47 -36.51
CA ASP A 52 12.61 23.81 -36.08
C ASP A 52 11.59 22.78 -36.59
N SER A 53 11.74 22.35 -37.85
CA SER A 53 10.89 21.28 -38.41
C SER A 53 11.04 19.96 -37.65
N THR A 54 12.26 19.61 -37.30
CA THR A 54 12.55 18.38 -36.50
C THR A 54 11.99 18.49 -35.08
N ALA A 55 12.14 19.65 -34.43
CA ALA A 55 11.57 19.91 -33.11
C ALA A 55 10.05 19.82 -33.11
N TYR A 56 9.39 20.34 -34.15
CA TYR A 56 7.93 20.24 -34.31
C TYR A 56 7.50 18.76 -34.42
N LEU A 57 8.21 17.97 -35.24
CA LEU A 57 7.95 16.52 -35.36
C LEU A 57 8.17 15.79 -34.02
N PHE A 58 9.25 16.11 -33.33
CA PHE A 58 9.50 15.56 -32.00
C PHE A 58 8.35 15.85 -31.03
N GLY A 59 7.90 17.10 -30.94
CA GLY A 59 6.75 17.48 -30.10
C GLY A 59 5.49 16.67 -30.46
N THR A 60 5.24 16.51 -31.78
CA THR A 60 4.09 15.71 -32.24
C THR A 60 4.16 14.26 -31.75
N THR A 61 5.35 13.64 -31.71
CA THR A 61 5.52 12.26 -31.23
C THR A 61 5.23 12.11 -29.72
N GLN A 62 5.40 13.18 -28.93
CA GLN A 62 5.15 13.17 -27.50
C GLN A 62 3.67 13.36 -27.13
N SER A 63 2.85 13.84 -28.05
CA SER A 63 1.46 14.22 -27.77
C SER A 63 0.59 13.10 -27.19
N GLN A 64 0.73 11.87 -27.70
CA GLN A 64 -0.03 10.72 -27.23
C GLN A 64 0.35 10.33 -25.78
N GLY A 65 1.64 10.34 -25.47
CA GLY A 65 2.15 10.07 -24.12
C GLY A 65 1.67 11.13 -23.14
N LEU A 66 1.77 12.43 -23.52
CA LEU A 66 1.32 13.53 -22.68
C LEU A 66 -0.19 13.45 -22.39
N LYS A 67 -1.01 13.11 -23.37
CA LYS A 67 -2.45 12.97 -23.17
C LYS A 67 -2.78 11.90 -22.12
N ASN A 68 -2.14 10.75 -22.21
CA ASN A 68 -2.34 9.67 -21.23
C ASN A 68 -1.87 10.11 -19.84
N TYR A 69 -0.66 10.68 -19.74
CA TYR A 69 -0.09 11.17 -18.49
C TYR A 69 -0.97 12.23 -17.82
N MET A 70 -1.49 13.17 -18.59
CA MET A 70 -2.41 14.22 -18.12
C MET A 70 -3.65 13.63 -17.45
N ILE A 71 -4.24 12.58 -18.04
CA ILE A 71 -5.47 11.97 -17.53
C ILE A 71 -5.18 11.06 -16.33
N THR A 72 -4.15 10.20 -16.43
CA THR A 72 -3.92 9.12 -15.44
C THR A 72 -3.11 9.56 -14.24
N GLU A 73 -2.12 10.44 -14.44
CA GLU A 73 -1.17 10.83 -13.40
C GLU A 73 -1.43 12.24 -12.83
N LEU A 74 -1.95 13.16 -13.67
CA LEU A 74 -2.22 14.53 -13.24
C LEU A 74 -3.70 14.75 -12.88
N ASP A 75 -4.57 13.76 -13.06
CA ASP A 75 -6.02 13.83 -12.78
C ASP A 75 -6.71 15.04 -13.46
N VAL A 76 -6.29 15.35 -14.69
CA VAL A 76 -6.83 16.47 -15.44
C VAL A 76 -8.12 16.03 -16.14
N ASP A 77 -9.24 16.66 -15.78
CA ASP A 77 -10.49 16.51 -16.50
C ASP A 77 -10.37 17.18 -17.89
N THR A 78 -10.60 16.40 -18.94
CA THR A 78 -10.49 16.84 -20.34
C THR A 78 -11.47 17.97 -20.73
N THR A 79 -12.49 18.22 -19.92
CA THR A 79 -13.38 19.38 -20.09
C THR A 79 -12.64 20.71 -19.86
N TYR A 80 -11.49 20.68 -19.13
CA TYR A 80 -10.64 21.84 -18.87
C TYR A 80 -9.38 21.88 -19.76
N MET A 81 -9.43 21.25 -20.93
CA MET A 81 -8.30 21.21 -21.86
C MET A 81 -7.80 22.61 -22.22
N ALA A 82 -8.69 23.59 -22.37
CA ALA A 82 -8.30 24.98 -22.68
C ALA A 82 -7.42 25.59 -21.58
N ALA A 83 -7.77 25.34 -20.30
CA ALA A 83 -6.96 25.80 -19.17
C ALA A 83 -5.60 25.09 -19.12
N PHE A 84 -5.56 23.78 -19.40
CA PHE A 84 -4.31 23.01 -19.45
C PHE A 84 -3.38 23.54 -20.56
N VAL A 85 -3.89 23.72 -21.79
CA VAL A 85 -3.12 24.24 -22.91
C VAL A 85 -2.62 25.67 -22.62
N GLN A 86 -3.47 26.52 -22.06
CA GLN A 86 -3.06 27.88 -21.67
C GLN A 86 -1.90 27.85 -20.67
N GLY A 87 -2.01 27.05 -19.61
CA GLY A 87 -0.94 26.93 -18.60
C GLY A 87 0.37 26.38 -19.17
N LEU A 88 0.28 25.41 -20.09
CA LEU A 88 1.42 24.86 -20.80
C LEU A 88 2.12 25.94 -21.64
N MET A 89 1.35 26.68 -22.48
CA MET A 89 1.93 27.71 -23.34
C MET A 89 2.49 28.90 -22.55
N ASP A 90 1.77 29.34 -21.53
CA ASP A 90 2.26 30.41 -20.63
C ASP A 90 3.60 30.03 -20.00
N ARG A 91 3.78 28.74 -19.67
CA ARG A 91 5.04 28.27 -19.09
C ARG A 91 6.17 28.18 -20.10
N VAL A 92 5.93 27.74 -21.32
CA VAL A 92 6.97 27.59 -22.37
C VAL A 92 7.38 28.95 -22.93
N GLU A 93 6.49 29.95 -22.93
CA GLU A 93 6.75 31.28 -23.42
C GLU A 93 7.38 32.19 -22.33
N ALA A 94 7.40 31.75 -21.09
CA ALA A 94 8.01 32.53 -20.01
C ALA A 94 9.52 32.60 -20.17
N GLU A 95 10.07 33.82 -20.16
CA GLU A 95 11.53 34.05 -20.12
C GLU A 95 12.12 33.61 -18.76
N ASP A 96 13.27 33.00 -18.80
CA ASP A 96 13.66 31.97 -17.86
C ASP A 96 14.78 32.32 -16.88
N ASP A 97 14.96 33.55 -16.39
CA ASP A 97 16.15 33.90 -15.59
C ASP A 97 15.97 34.58 -14.22
N ASP A 98 14.77 34.81 -13.74
CA ASP A 98 14.58 35.41 -12.41
C ASP A 98 14.52 34.35 -11.27
N PRO A 99 15.48 34.38 -10.29
CA PRO A 99 15.50 33.46 -9.18
C PRO A 99 14.24 33.44 -8.31
N ALA A 100 13.54 34.58 -8.18
CA ALA A 100 12.33 34.66 -7.36
C ALA A 100 11.16 33.89 -7.99
N THR A 101 11.00 33.99 -9.31
CA THR A 101 9.99 33.22 -10.04
C THR A 101 10.30 31.73 -10.06
N ARG A 102 11.58 31.34 -10.15
CA ARG A 102 11.96 29.92 -9.94
C ARG A 102 11.50 29.40 -8.59
N ALA A 103 11.79 30.15 -7.52
CA ALA A 103 11.38 29.79 -6.17
C ALA A 103 9.85 29.69 -6.03
N TYR A 104 9.13 30.65 -6.61
CA TYR A 104 7.67 30.64 -6.61
C TYR A 104 7.08 29.41 -7.31
N ASN A 105 7.55 29.08 -8.51
CA ASN A 105 7.10 27.93 -9.28
C ASN A 105 7.45 26.61 -8.56
N ALA A 106 8.65 26.53 -7.96
CA ALA A 106 9.01 25.38 -7.13
C ALA A 106 8.06 25.24 -5.92
N GLY A 107 7.68 26.35 -5.29
CA GLY A 107 6.70 26.38 -4.21
C GLY A 107 5.32 25.86 -4.64
N GLN A 108 4.86 26.24 -5.84
CA GLN A 108 3.60 25.70 -6.39
C GLN A 108 3.67 24.18 -6.61
N GLY A 109 4.79 23.68 -7.14
CA GLY A 109 5.01 22.24 -7.32
C GLY A 109 4.96 21.48 -6.01
N VAL A 110 5.64 21.99 -4.97
CA VAL A 110 5.61 21.42 -3.62
C VAL A 110 4.18 21.48 -3.04
N GLY A 111 3.47 22.59 -3.22
CA GLY A 111 2.09 22.72 -2.79
C GLY A 111 1.17 21.66 -3.38
N ALA A 112 1.29 21.37 -4.67
CA ALA A 112 0.54 20.31 -5.34
C ALA A 112 0.84 18.92 -4.73
N GLN A 113 2.11 18.63 -4.41
CA GLN A 113 2.49 17.39 -3.73
C GLN A 113 1.91 17.30 -2.31
N ILE A 114 1.89 18.40 -1.57
CA ILE A 114 1.28 18.45 -0.23
C ILE A 114 -0.21 18.08 -0.30
N VAL A 115 -0.93 18.55 -1.30
CA VAL A 115 -2.34 18.17 -1.51
C VAL A 115 -2.48 16.65 -1.70
N GLN A 116 -1.63 16.03 -2.51
CA GLN A 116 -1.66 14.57 -2.72
C GLN A 116 -1.27 13.79 -1.46
N PHE A 117 -0.23 14.22 -0.75
CA PHE A 117 0.15 13.62 0.54
C PHE A 117 -0.98 13.69 1.55
N THR A 118 -1.67 14.82 1.62
CA THR A 118 -2.79 15.00 2.55
C THR A 118 -3.95 14.06 2.21
N LYS A 119 -4.24 13.84 0.92
CA LYS A 119 -5.24 12.85 0.50
C LYS A 119 -4.86 11.44 0.95
N SER A 120 -3.61 11.02 0.71
CA SER A 120 -3.12 9.70 1.14
C SER A 120 -3.17 9.55 2.66
N PHE A 121 -2.66 10.53 3.39
CA PHE A 121 -2.71 10.55 4.86
C PHE A 121 -4.14 10.46 5.40
N ARG A 122 -5.07 11.22 4.82
CA ARG A 122 -6.49 11.14 5.18
C ARG A 122 -7.04 9.72 5.01
N ASN A 123 -6.74 9.08 3.87
CA ASN A 123 -7.22 7.72 3.59
C ASN A 123 -6.66 6.71 4.60
N ASP A 124 -5.37 6.83 4.93
CA ASP A 124 -4.72 5.93 5.90
C ASP A 124 -5.25 6.16 7.32
N TYR A 125 -5.46 7.43 7.71
CA TYR A 125 -5.90 7.80 9.05
C TYR A 125 -7.37 7.42 9.30
N TYR A 126 -8.24 7.63 8.33
CA TYR A 126 -9.69 7.40 8.43
C TYR A 126 -10.18 6.13 7.71
N ALA A 127 -9.29 5.19 7.39
CA ALA A 127 -9.62 3.95 6.67
C ALA A 127 -10.44 4.21 5.38
N ALA A 128 -10.05 5.26 4.64
CA ALA A 128 -10.71 5.72 3.41
C ALA A 128 -12.19 6.16 3.57
N ASP A 129 -12.60 6.58 4.77
CA ASP A 129 -13.94 7.18 4.98
C ASP A 129 -14.11 8.40 4.07
N PRO A 130 -15.07 8.38 3.12
CA PRO A 130 -15.26 9.49 2.18
C PRO A 130 -15.80 10.77 2.84
N SER A 131 -16.40 10.67 4.01
CA SER A 131 -16.96 11.82 4.75
C SER A 131 -15.88 12.59 5.53
N ALA A 132 -14.75 11.95 5.83
CA ALA A 132 -13.66 12.55 6.57
C ALA A 132 -12.87 13.54 5.70
N THR A 133 -12.48 14.66 6.28
CA THR A 133 -11.69 15.69 5.58
C THR A 133 -10.49 16.11 6.42
N ILE A 134 -9.38 16.37 5.74
CA ILE A 134 -8.19 17.03 6.32
C ILE A 134 -7.79 18.14 5.36
N SER A 135 -7.68 19.36 5.89
CA SER A 135 -7.24 20.49 5.08
C SER A 135 -5.75 20.39 4.76
N PRO A 136 -5.34 20.44 3.48
CA PRO A 136 -3.92 20.47 3.11
C PRO A 136 -3.22 21.72 3.63
N VAL A 137 -3.94 22.77 3.97
CA VAL A 137 -3.36 23.99 4.56
C VAL A 137 -2.72 23.70 5.92
N ILE A 138 -3.30 22.81 6.73
CA ILE A 138 -2.70 22.42 8.02
C ILE A 138 -1.32 21.81 7.81
N VAL A 139 -1.19 20.89 6.84
CA VAL A 139 0.08 20.23 6.51
C VAL A 139 1.07 21.24 5.94
N ALA A 140 0.63 22.09 5.02
CA ALA A 140 1.45 23.15 4.44
C ALA A 140 1.96 24.13 5.49
N THR A 141 1.10 24.60 6.40
CA THR A 141 1.50 25.52 7.47
C THR A 141 2.59 24.92 8.35
N ALA A 142 2.40 23.67 8.81
CA ALA A 142 3.40 23.01 9.64
C ALA A 142 4.76 22.84 8.94
N ILE A 143 4.75 22.54 7.64
CA ILE A 143 5.98 22.47 6.82
C ILE A 143 6.65 23.83 6.74
N VAL A 144 5.89 24.89 6.46
CA VAL A 144 6.42 26.26 6.37
C VAL A 144 6.98 26.74 7.70
N GLU A 145 6.30 26.47 8.81
CA GLU A 145 6.81 26.79 10.15
C GLU A 145 8.13 26.08 10.44
N GLY A 146 8.24 24.79 10.06
CA GLY A 146 9.50 24.06 10.18
C GLY A 146 10.62 24.63 9.31
N LEU A 147 10.34 25.00 8.07
CA LEU A 147 11.31 25.64 7.15
C LEU A 147 11.80 27.01 7.68
N LEU A 148 10.92 27.75 8.33
CA LEU A 148 11.22 29.06 8.89
C LEU A 148 11.80 28.99 10.32
N LEU A 149 12.04 27.80 10.84
CA LEU A 149 12.48 27.55 12.22
C LEU A 149 11.57 28.18 13.28
N ARG A 150 10.26 28.17 13.03
CA ARG A 150 9.21 28.73 13.92
C ARG A 150 8.36 27.64 14.58
N SER A 151 8.61 26.37 14.28
CA SER A 151 7.89 25.27 14.89
C SER A 151 8.30 25.10 16.36
N ASP A 152 7.33 24.96 17.26
CA ASP A 152 7.55 24.70 18.69
C ASP A 152 8.01 23.25 18.95
N MET A 153 7.92 22.38 17.95
CA MET A 153 8.30 20.98 18.04
C MET A 153 9.40 20.64 17.05
N SER A 154 10.41 19.89 17.51
CA SER A 154 11.43 19.37 16.59
C SER A 154 10.86 18.30 15.66
N PRO A 155 11.38 18.17 14.41
CA PRO A 155 10.97 17.13 13.48
C PRO A 155 11.08 15.72 14.06
N ASP A 156 12.12 15.42 14.86
CA ASP A 156 12.31 14.11 15.51
C ASP A 156 11.21 13.82 16.52
N SER A 157 10.88 14.81 17.37
CA SER A 157 9.78 14.67 18.34
C SER A 157 8.43 14.47 17.65
N ALA A 158 8.18 15.23 16.58
CA ALA A 158 6.98 15.08 15.75
C ALA A 158 6.90 13.68 15.13
N MET A 159 8.02 13.17 14.62
CA MET A 159 8.08 11.83 14.01
C MET A 159 7.76 10.72 15.01
N VAL A 160 8.28 10.81 16.25
CA VAL A 160 8.00 9.83 17.31
C VAL A 160 6.49 9.82 17.65
N GLN A 161 5.91 10.99 17.87
CA GLN A 161 4.48 11.11 18.19
C GLN A 161 3.61 10.66 17.02
N PHE A 162 3.93 11.08 15.79
CA PHE A 162 3.22 10.69 14.58
C PHE A 162 3.18 9.15 14.41
N ARG A 163 4.33 8.48 14.57
CA ARG A 163 4.41 7.02 14.48
C ARG A 163 3.54 6.33 15.54
N ALA A 164 3.55 6.82 16.76
CA ALA A 164 2.74 6.26 17.84
C ALA A 164 1.24 6.39 17.53
N ILE A 165 0.80 7.58 17.11
CA ILE A 165 -0.61 7.86 16.75
C ILE A 165 -1.03 6.99 15.55
N MET A 166 -0.22 6.92 14.50
CA MET A 166 -0.56 6.13 13.31
C MET A 166 -0.59 4.63 13.59
N SER A 167 0.30 4.13 14.46
CA SER A 167 0.27 2.74 14.88
C SER A 167 -1.02 2.38 15.62
N GLU A 168 -1.47 3.25 16.54
CA GLU A 168 -2.70 3.02 17.27
C GLU A 168 -3.93 3.13 16.34
N ARG A 169 -3.96 4.15 15.49
CA ARG A 169 -5.04 4.32 14.50
C ARG A 169 -5.13 3.12 13.56
N GLN A 170 -4.00 2.57 13.13
CA GLN A 170 -4.00 1.37 12.28
C GLN A 170 -4.62 0.17 12.99
N LYS A 171 -4.34 -0.04 14.29
CA LYS A 171 -4.97 -1.10 15.08
C LYS A 171 -6.48 -0.90 15.20
N GLU A 172 -6.91 0.33 15.49
CA GLU A 172 -8.33 0.67 15.57
C GLU A 172 -9.05 0.41 14.24
N ASN A 173 -8.47 0.84 13.11
CA ASN A 173 -9.01 0.62 11.78
C ASN A 173 -9.10 -0.87 11.44
N LEU A 174 -8.06 -1.65 11.76
CA LEU A 174 -8.07 -3.10 11.59
C LEU A 174 -9.12 -3.77 12.46
N ALA A 175 -9.25 -3.36 13.73
CA ALA A 175 -10.27 -3.90 14.63
C ALA A 175 -11.69 -3.56 14.16
N ALA A 176 -11.91 -2.34 13.66
CA ALA A 176 -13.20 -1.93 13.12
C ALA A 176 -13.56 -2.72 11.85
N GLN A 177 -12.59 -2.93 10.96
CA GLN A 177 -12.82 -3.60 9.67
C GLN A 177 -12.89 -5.12 9.79
N PHE A 178 -12.06 -5.73 10.64
CA PHE A 178 -11.89 -7.19 10.71
C PHE A 178 -12.18 -7.78 12.09
N GLY A 179 -12.67 -6.98 13.04
CA GLY A 179 -13.02 -7.47 14.38
C GLY A 179 -14.03 -8.62 14.36
N GLY A 180 -14.91 -8.67 13.37
CA GLY A 180 -15.81 -9.79 13.15
C GLY A 180 -15.08 -11.12 12.92
N ASN A 181 -13.95 -11.15 12.20
CA ASN A 181 -13.16 -12.37 12.03
C ASN A 181 -12.60 -12.86 13.36
N ARG A 182 -12.12 -11.92 14.20
CA ARG A 182 -11.64 -12.24 15.53
C ARG A 182 -12.72 -12.87 16.38
N GLN A 183 -13.88 -12.25 16.44
CA GLN A 183 -15.02 -12.74 17.21
C GLN A 183 -15.44 -14.13 16.73
N LEU A 184 -15.66 -14.33 15.42
CA LEU A 184 -15.99 -15.61 14.82
C LEU A 184 -14.95 -16.71 15.16
N GLY A 185 -13.67 -16.35 15.13
CA GLY A 185 -12.59 -17.27 15.48
C GLY A 185 -12.59 -17.64 16.95
N GLU A 186 -12.77 -16.69 17.86
CA GLU A 186 -12.84 -16.89 19.31
C GLU A 186 -14.07 -17.75 19.68
N GLU A 187 -15.24 -17.46 19.10
CA GLU A 187 -16.48 -18.25 19.28
C GLU A 187 -16.29 -19.69 18.77
N PHE A 188 -15.72 -19.84 17.57
CA PHE A 188 -15.42 -21.15 17.02
C PHE A 188 -14.52 -21.97 17.93
N LEU A 189 -13.42 -21.39 18.42
CA LEU A 189 -12.47 -22.08 19.32
C LEU A 189 -13.11 -22.39 20.68
N ALA A 190 -13.96 -21.51 21.19
CA ALA A 190 -14.69 -21.73 22.45
C ALA A 190 -15.67 -22.92 22.37
N GLU A 191 -16.30 -23.11 21.22
CA GLU A 191 -17.15 -24.29 21.00
C GLU A 191 -16.32 -25.53 20.64
N ASN A 192 -15.29 -25.38 19.81
CA ASN A 192 -14.46 -26.49 19.34
C ASN A 192 -13.76 -27.23 20.49
N LYS A 193 -13.29 -26.53 21.52
CA LYS A 193 -12.64 -27.15 22.70
C LYS A 193 -13.56 -28.09 23.50
N LYS A 194 -14.89 -28.01 23.31
CA LYS A 194 -15.87 -28.88 23.94
C LYS A 194 -16.11 -30.18 23.18
N ARG A 195 -15.57 -30.28 21.97
CA ARG A 195 -15.78 -31.46 21.10
C ARG A 195 -14.90 -32.62 21.56
N ASP A 196 -15.43 -33.82 21.47
CA ASP A 196 -14.72 -35.04 21.84
C ASP A 196 -13.41 -35.19 21.03
N GLY A 197 -12.34 -35.55 21.73
CA GLY A 197 -11.03 -35.75 21.14
C GLY A 197 -10.24 -34.48 20.84
N VAL A 198 -10.78 -33.28 21.09
CA VAL A 198 -10.04 -32.02 20.98
C VAL A 198 -9.17 -31.78 22.20
N ILE A 199 -7.89 -31.56 21.97
CA ILE A 199 -6.88 -31.24 22.98
C ILE A 199 -6.51 -29.76 22.84
N VAL A 200 -6.46 -29.05 23.98
CA VAL A 200 -6.09 -27.62 24.04
C VAL A 200 -4.73 -27.46 24.66
N LEU A 201 -3.83 -26.77 23.98
CA LEU A 201 -2.50 -26.43 24.51
C LEU A 201 -2.51 -25.08 25.26
N PRO A 202 -1.55 -24.84 26.18
CA PRO A 202 -1.46 -23.58 26.93
C PRO A 202 -1.36 -22.32 26.03
N SER A 203 -0.84 -22.47 24.82
CA SER A 203 -0.76 -21.40 23.81
C SER A 203 -2.13 -21.00 23.23
N GLY A 204 -3.17 -21.79 23.46
CA GLY A 204 -4.47 -21.66 22.82
C GLY A 204 -4.61 -22.48 21.53
N LEU A 205 -3.55 -23.09 21.03
CA LEU A 205 -3.62 -24.03 19.93
C LEU A 205 -4.51 -25.21 20.33
N GLN A 206 -5.46 -25.59 19.44
CA GLN A 206 -6.27 -26.78 19.62
C GLN A 206 -5.95 -27.78 18.53
N TYR A 207 -6.02 -29.05 18.83
CA TYR A 207 -5.85 -30.09 17.82
C TYR A 207 -6.65 -31.33 18.14
N ARG A 208 -6.92 -32.12 17.11
CA ARG A 208 -7.55 -33.45 17.21
C ARG A 208 -6.69 -34.44 16.43
N ILE A 209 -6.41 -35.58 17.03
CA ILE A 209 -5.71 -36.67 16.37
C ILE A 209 -6.74 -37.46 15.53
N ILE A 210 -6.56 -37.47 14.21
CA ILE A 210 -7.36 -38.26 13.28
C ILE A 210 -6.75 -39.66 13.16
N GLU A 211 -5.41 -39.70 12.93
CA GLU A 211 -4.63 -40.92 12.85
C GLU A 211 -3.36 -40.76 13.70
N ARG A 212 -3.05 -41.77 14.48
CA ARG A 212 -1.86 -41.76 15.33
C ARG A 212 -0.74 -42.49 14.62
N GLY A 213 0.35 -41.78 14.35
CA GLY A 213 1.62 -42.39 13.94
C GLY A 213 2.44 -42.90 15.12
N ASP A 214 3.44 -43.68 14.83
CA ASP A 214 4.36 -44.29 15.74
C ASP A 214 5.83 -43.91 15.47
N GLY A 215 6.06 -43.07 14.46
CA GLY A 215 7.39 -42.63 14.06
C GLY A 215 8.00 -41.56 14.98
N THR A 216 9.17 -41.09 14.62
CA THR A 216 9.92 -40.07 15.37
C THR A 216 9.19 -38.73 15.33
N ILE A 217 9.25 -37.98 16.43
CA ILE A 217 8.72 -36.61 16.52
C ILE A 217 9.79 -35.63 16.05
N PRO A 218 9.48 -34.71 15.12
CA PRO A 218 10.44 -33.73 14.61
C PRO A 218 10.86 -32.73 15.68
N THR A 219 12.09 -32.25 15.56
CA THR A 219 12.57 -31.09 16.32
C THR A 219 12.35 -29.78 15.49
N ALA A 220 12.41 -28.64 16.19
CA ALA A 220 12.19 -27.34 15.57
C ALA A 220 13.21 -26.99 14.44
N THR A 221 14.39 -27.61 14.45
CA THR A 221 15.47 -27.34 13.48
C THR A 221 15.41 -28.23 12.24
N GLN A 222 14.57 -29.23 12.25
CA GLN A 222 14.45 -30.20 11.15
C GLN A 222 13.47 -29.70 10.07
N LYS A 223 13.52 -30.36 8.91
CA LYS A 223 12.53 -30.24 7.84
C LYS A 223 11.57 -31.41 7.88
N VAL A 224 10.35 -31.16 7.51
CA VAL A 224 9.31 -32.19 7.42
C VAL A 224 8.65 -32.14 6.07
N LYS A 225 8.22 -33.30 5.56
CA LYS A 225 7.38 -33.46 4.39
C LYS A 225 5.97 -33.81 4.86
N VAL A 226 5.00 -33.04 4.39
CA VAL A 226 3.62 -33.14 4.83
C VAL A 226 2.66 -33.06 3.65
N ASN A 227 1.51 -33.77 3.79
CA ASN A 227 0.31 -33.36 3.07
C ASN A 227 -0.51 -32.46 4.00
N TYR A 228 -1.19 -31.47 3.42
CA TYR A 228 -2.04 -30.59 4.22
C TYR A 228 -3.14 -29.94 3.39
N GLU A 229 -4.19 -29.55 4.09
CA GLU A 229 -5.21 -28.62 3.60
C GLU A 229 -5.48 -27.57 4.67
N GLY A 230 -5.41 -26.28 4.27
CA GLY A 230 -5.73 -25.13 5.10
C GLY A 230 -7.05 -24.50 4.69
N ARG A 231 -7.94 -24.24 5.66
CA ARG A 231 -9.23 -23.60 5.44
C ARG A 231 -9.56 -22.58 6.53
N LEU A 232 -10.39 -21.62 6.19
CA LEU A 232 -11.00 -20.68 7.13
C LEU A 232 -12.12 -21.37 7.92
N VAL A 233 -12.61 -20.69 8.96
CA VAL A 233 -13.73 -21.20 9.80
C VAL A 233 -15.01 -21.42 8.99
N ASP A 234 -15.23 -20.62 7.93
CA ASP A 234 -16.35 -20.76 7.00
C ASP A 234 -16.22 -21.93 6.00
N GLY A 235 -15.09 -22.67 6.08
CA GLY A 235 -14.78 -23.78 5.18
C GLY A 235 -14.04 -23.39 3.91
N THR A 236 -13.81 -22.11 3.63
CA THR A 236 -13.07 -21.64 2.45
C THR A 236 -11.65 -22.19 2.46
N VAL A 237 -11.31 -23.03 1.49
CA VAL A 237 -9.94 -23.56 1.31
C VAL A 237 -9.07 -22.49 0.70
N PHE A 238 -7.95 -22.15 1.38
CA PHE A 238 -6.99 -21.18 0.91
C PHE A 238 -5.70 -21.81 0.38
N ASP A 239 -5.34 -23.00 0.87
CA ASP A 239 -4.18 -23.74 0.39
C ASP A 239 -4.35 -25.25 0.62
N SER A 240 -3.81 -26.09 -0.29
CA SER A 240 -3.91 -27.55 -0.19
C SER A 240 -2.82 -28.22 -1.03
N SER A 241 -1.99 -29.07 -0.42
CA SER A 241 -1.03 -29.93 -1.11
C SER A 241 -1.77 -31.02 -1.91
N TYR A 242 -2.91 -31.48 -1.40
CA TYR A 242 -3.72 -32.47 -2.10
C TYR A 242 -4.23 -31.97 -3.45
N LYS A 243 -4.62 -30.67 -3.53
CA LYS A 243 -5.04 -30.07 -4.82
C LYS A 243 -3.90 -29.92 -5.81
N ARG A 244 -2.66 -29.85 -5.33
CA ARG A 244 -1.45 -29.84 -6.19
C ARG A 244 -0.95 -31.23 -6.55
N ASN A 245 -1.52 -32.28 -5.91
CA ASN A 245 -1.06 -33.68 -5.99
C ASN A 245 0.44 -33.85 -5.63
N GLU A 246 0.95 -33.02 -4.74
CA GLU A 246 2.36 -33.00 -4.35
C GLU A 246 2.50 -32.61 -2.87
N PRO A 247 3.12 -33.46 -2.03
CA PRO A 247 3.47 -33.10 -0.66
C PRO A 247 4.44 -31.91 -0.62
N SER A 248 4.37 -31.13 0.44
CA SER A 248 5.24 -29.97 0.62
C SER A 248 6.26 -30.19 1.71
N THR A 249 7.47 -29.64 1.52
CA THR A 249 8.56 -29.71 2.51
C THR A 249 8.76 -28.38 3.16
N PHE A 250 8.75 -28.34 4.51
CA PHE A 250 8.91 -27.14 5.32
C PHE A 250 9.97 -27.32 6.40
N ALA A 251 10.74 -26.27 6.70
CA ALA A 251 11.50 -26.19 7.93
C ALA A 251 10.53 -25.88 9.08
N VAL A 252 10.55 -26.69 10.14
CA VAL A 252 9.59 -26.61 11.26
C VAL A 252 9.59 -25.24 11.94
N ASN A 253 10.72 -24.54 11.98
CA ASN A 253 10.83 -23.19 12.55
C ASN A 253 10.52 -22.05 11.57
N ARG A 254 10.10 -22.34 10.33
CA ARG A 254 9.80 -21.33 9.30
C ARG A 254 8.34 -21.33 8.85
N VAL A 255 7.50 -22.01 9.58
CA VAL A 255 6.04 -22.01 9.39
C VAL A 255 5.37 -21.14 10.47
N ILE A 256 4.05 -21.02 10.45
CA ILE A 256 3.30 -20.32 11.51
C ILE A 256 3.52 -20.99 12.87
N LYS A 257 3.42 -20.19 13.94
CA LYS A 257 3.70 -20.67 15.31
C LYS A 257 2.91 -21.92 15.70
N GLY A 258 1.62 -21.93 15.35
CA GLY A 258 0.76 -23.08 15.62
C GLY A 258 1.22 -24.37 14.95
N TRP A 259 1.77 -24.29 13.73
CA TRP A 259 2.35 -25.45 13.08
C TRP A 259 3.64 -25.90 13.72
N THR A 260 4.55 -24.98 14.06
CA THR A 260 5.79 -25.31 14.77
C THR A 260 5.49 -26.05 16.07
N GLU A 261 4.52 -25.54 16.85
CA GLU A 261 4.14 -26.17 18.12
C GLU A 261 3.52 -27.56 17.94
N ALA A 262 2.64 -27.71 16.94
CA ALA A 262 2.01 -29.00 16.64
C ALA A 262 3.00 -30.04 16.13
N LEU A 263 3.82 -29.68 15.14
CA LEU A 263 4.79 -30.58 14.50
C LEU A 263 5.82 -31.11 15.50
N CYS A 264 6.24 -30.31 16.49
CA CYS A 264 7.11 -30.74 17.58
C CYS A 264 6.45 -31.68 18.60
N LYS A 265 5.19 -32.07 18.39
CA LYS A 265 4.43 -33.03 19.20
C LYS A 265 3.85 -34.18 18.37
N MET A 266 3.95 -34.09 17.06
CA MET A 266 3.30 -34.95 16.10
C MET A 266 4.27 -36.06 15.63
N PRO A 267 4.05 -37.35 15.95
CA PRO A 267 4.86 -38.43 15.41
C PRO A 267 4.71 -38.57 13.89
N VAL A 268 5.75 -38.94 13.18
CA VAL A 268 5.69 -39.32 11.77
C VAL A 268 4.64 -40.41 11.55
N GLY A 269 3.91 -40.37 10.46
CA GLY A 269 2.75 -41.21 10.17
C GLY A 269 1.44 -40.73 10.78
N SER A 270 1.45 -39.63 11.55
CA SER A 270 0.21 -39.09 12.11
C SER A 270 -0.52 -38.21 11.13
N LYS A 271 -1.86 -38.12 11.32
CA LYS A 271 -2.74 -37.14 10.70
C LYS A 271 -3.54 -36.41 11.78
N TRP A 272 -3.36 -35.10 11.84
CA TRP A 272 -4.02 -34.25 12.83
C TRP A 272 -4.84 -33.17 12.17
N GLU A 273 -5.89 -32.73 12.85
CA GLU A 273 -6.62 -31.51 12.53
C GLU A 273 -6.25 -30.46 13.58
N LEU A 274 -5.68 -29.35 13.12
CA LEU A 274 -5.26 -28.22 13.93
C LEU A 274 -6.27 -27.09 13.83
N TYR A 275 -6.56 -26.41 14.93
CA TYR A 275 -7.37 -25.21 15.01
C TYR A 275 -6.51 -24.12 15.60
N VAL A 276 -6.04 -23.24 14.75
CA VAL A 276 -4.95 -22.29 15.04
C VAL A 276 -5.54 -20.90 15.27
N PRO A 277 -5.49 -20.37 16.50
CA PRO A 277 -5.87 -18.99 16.77
C PRO A 277 -5.07 -18.03 15.89
N TYR A 278 -5.64 -16.88 15.57
CA TYR A 278 -5.03 -15.92 14.65
C TYR A 278 -3.62 -15.45 15.06
N ASP A 279 -3.35 -15.31 16.35
CA ASP A 279 -2.04 -14.88 16.92
C ASP A 279 -0.94 -15.95 16.81
N LEU A 280 -1.32 -17.22 16.65
CA LEU A 280 -0.43 -18.32 16.29
C LEU A 280 -0.37 -18.58 14.78
N ALA A 281 -1.10 -17.81 13.97
CA ALA A 281 -1.16 -17.88 12.52
C ALA A 281 -0.54 -16.63 11.88
N TYR A 282 -1.32 -15.84 11.15
CA TYR A 282 -0.86 -14.63 10.44
C TYR A 282 -1.13 -13.32 11.20
N GLY A 283 -1.83 -13.39 12.34
CA GLY A 283 -2.10 -12.22 13.20
C GLY A 283 -2.97 -11.17 12.49
N GLU A 284 -2.45 -9.96 12.48
CA GLU A 284 -3.09 -8.78 11.87
C GLU A 284 -2.77 -8.63 10.36
N LYS A 285 -2.05 -9.59 9.77
CA LYS A 285 -1.62 -9.51 8.38
C LYS A 285 -2.62 -10.15 7.44
N GLU A 286 -2.92 -9.47 6.34
CA GLU A 286 -3.62 -10.06 5.22
C GLU A 286 -2.66 -10.88 4.35
N THR A 287 -3.04 -12.11 4.01
CA THR A 287 -2.24 -13.01 3.17
C THR A 287 -3.15 -13.77 2.21
N GLY A 288 -3.21 -13.35 0.98
CA GLY A 288 -4.09 -13.95 -0.02
C GLY A 288 -5.56 -13.92 0.41
N LYS A 289 -6.18 -15.09 0.60
CA LYS A 289 -7.56 -15.21 1.07
C LYS A 289 -7.70 -15.03 2.59
N ILE A 290 -6.60 -15.08 3.34
CA ILE A 290 -6.61 -14.98 4.79
C ILE A 290 -6.63 -13.50 5.17
N LYS A 291 -7.73 -13.07 5.76
CA LYS A 291 -7.92 -11.71 6.26
C LYS A 291 -7.32 -11.57 7.67
N PRO A 292 -7.05 -10.33 8.16
CA PRO A 292 -6.63 -10.09 9.53
C PRO A 292 -7.52 -10.81 10.56
N PHE A 293 -6.90 -11.27 11.64
CA PHE A 293 -7.55 -11.97 12.77
C PHE A 293 -8.24 -13.30 12.42
N SER A 294 -7.93 -13.91 11.28
CA SER A 294 -8.54 -15.19 10.90
C SER A 294 -7.99 -16.36 11.72
N THR A 295 -8.87 -17.08 12.41
CA THR A 295 -8.60 -18.43 12.93
C THR A 295 -8.55 -19.41 11.76
N LEU A 296 -7.55 -20.29 11.77
CA LEU A 296 -7.30 -21.22 10.67
C LEU A 296 -7.50 -22.67 11.12
N ILE A 297 -7.99 -23.49 10.20
CA ILE A 297 -8.12 -24.93 10.40
C ILE A 297 -7.23 -25.62 9.38
N PHE A 298 -6.37 -26.54 9.86
CA PHE A 298 -5.52 -27.33 8.99
C PHE A 298 -5.71 -28.82 9.26
N THR A 299 -5.86 -29.59 8.21
CA THR A 299 -5.60 -31.03 8.26
C THR A 299 -4.15 -31.22 7.82
N ILE A 300 -3.33 -31.87 8.65
CA ILE A 300 -1.91 -32.13 8.38
C ILE A 300 -1.66 -33.63 8.52
N GLU A 301 -0.98 -34.20 7.55
CA GLU A 301 -0.45 -35.53 7.54
C GLU A 301 1.09 -35.48 7.48
N LEU A 302 1.75 -35.90 8.54
CA LEU A 302 3.21 -35.86 8.64
C LEU A 302 3.79 -37.14 8.04
N LEU A 303 4.39 -37.03 6.87
CA LEU A 303 4.88 -38.16 6.10
C LEU A 303 6.29 -38.61 6.53
N GLU A 304 7.21 -37.64 6.62
CA GLU A 304 8.61 -37.96 6.96
C GLU A 304 9.35 -36.72 7.49
N ILE A 305 10.44 -36.97 8.22
CA ILE A 305 11.46 -35.96 8.55
C ILE A 305 12.51 -36.01 7.44
N VAL A 306 12.78 -34.86 6.83
CA VAL A 306 13.77 -34.70 5.75
C VAL A 306 15.07 -34.16 6.34
N GLU A 307 16.18 -34.77 6.04
CA GLU A 307 17.53 -34.35 6.45
C GLU A 307 18.00 -33.05 5.77
#